data_93d702d6365bde46db503a9c77849a0d
#
_entry.id   93d702d6365bde46db503a9c77849a0d
#
_cell.length_a   1.000
_cell.length_b   1.000
_cell.length_c   1.000
_cell.angle_alpha   90.00
_cell.angle_beta   90.00
_cell.angle_gamma   90.00
#
_symmetry.space_group_name_H-M   'P 1'
#
loop_
_entity.id
_entity.type
_entity.pdbx_description
1 polymer ?
#
loop_
_entity_poly.entity_id
_entity_poly.type
_entity_poly.pdbx_seq_one_letter_code
_entity_poly.pdbx_strand_id
1 'polypeptide(L)'
;MADLRAVAAADPQFPRVVFVHQGTEEVADALMPKLWAEAPAISDPERKLYIGFGLTRTTAMKLLHPLAFIHGLRALLKGHGIGSPRGADVLQMPGAFLVHDGRIVWEHPFEGGAGDLPDWKDVKRRAAAATEA
;
A
#
# COMPACT_ATOMS: atom_id res chain seq x y z
N MET A 1 0.63 -4.32 -6.86
CA MET A 1 -0.45 -5.24 -6.45
C MET A 1 -0.42 -6.56 -7.24
N ALA A 2 -0.28 -6.53 -8.56
CA ALA A 2 -0.24 -7.75 -9.38
C ALA A 2 0.88 -8.73 -8.96
N ASP A 3 2.08 -8.23 -8.71
CA ASP A 3 3.21 -9.07 -8.29
C ASP A 3 2.99 -9.71 -6.92
N LEU A 4 2.43 -8.97 -5.96
CA LEU A 4 2.08 -9.50 -4.66
C LEU A 4 1.01 -10.60 -4.78
N ARG A 5 0.00 -10.36 -5.59
CA ARG A 5 -1.05 -11.36 -5.85
C ARG A 5 -0.48 -12.63 -6.47
N ALA A 6 0.43 -12.49 -7.42
CA ALA A 6 1.07 -13.65 -8.07
C ALA A 6 1.91 -14.47 -7.08
N VAL A 7 2.70 -13.82 -6.24
CA VAL A 7 3.51 -14.50 -5.20
C VAL A 7 2.61 -15.19 -4.17
N ALA A 8 1.55 -14.53 -3.72
CA ALA A 8 0.61 -15.10 -2.75
C ALA A 8 -0.18 -16.29 -3.34
N ALA A 9 -0.57 -16.21 -4.61
CA ALA A 9 -1.29 -17.29 -5.28
C ALA A 9 -0.41 -18.52 -5.53
N ALA A 10 0.89 -18.32 -5.73
CA ALA A 10 1.85 -19.41 -5.98
C ALA A 10 2.18 -20.23 -4.72
N ASP A 11 1.84 -19.74 -3.55
CA ASP A 11 2.22 -20.37 -2.29
C ASP A 11 1.11 -20.29 -1.23
N PRO A 12 0.49 -21.43 -0.89
CA PRO A 12 -0.54 -21.47 0.16
C PRO A 12 -0.06 -21.05 1.55
N GLN A 13 1.24 -21.05 1.80
CA GLN A 13 1.84 -20.64 3.07
C GLN A 13 2.20 -19.14 3.10
N PHE A 14 1.94 -18.41 2.02
CA PHE A 14 2.13 -16.96 2.02
C PHE A 14 1.20 -16.32 3.07
N PRO A 15 1.68 -15.32 3.83
CA PRO A 15 0.85 -14.65 4.81
C PRO A 15 -0.44 -14.10 4.22
N ARG A 16 -1.50 -14.09 5.00
CA ARG A 16 -2.75 -13.47 4.58
C ARG A 16 -2.54 -11.98 4.34
N VAL A 17 -2.94 -11.51 3.18
CA VAL A 17 -2.81 -10.11 2.78
C VAL A 17 -4.11 -9.37 3.13
N VAL A 18 -3.97 -8.23 3.76
CA VAL A 18 -5.06 -7.29 4.05
C VAL A 18 -4.65 -5.93 3.54
N PHE A 19 -5.50 -5.30 2.75
CA PHE A 19 -5.27 -3.93 2.28
C PHE A 19 -5.93 -2.92 3.22
N VAL A 20 -5.24 -1.82 3.47
CA VAL A 20 -5.79 -0.65 4.16
C VAL A 20 -5.75 0.52 3.19
N HIS A 21 -6.85 1.21 3.05
CA HIS A 21 -6.97 2.33 2.12
C HIS A 21 -7.70 3.51 2.78
N GLN A 22 -7.48 4.70 2.23
CA GLN A 22 -8.07 5.93 2.75
C GLN A 22 -9.49 6.22 2.22
N GLY A 23 -9.93 5.46 1.22
CA GLY A 23 -11.25 5.62 0.62
C GLY A 23 -12.37 5.08 1.52
N THR A 24 -13.60 5.29 1.10
CA THR A 24 -14.78 4.69 1.73
C THR A 24 -14.92 3.21 1.36
N GLU A 25 -15.80 2.50 2.07
CA GLU A 25 -16.09 1.09 1.76
C GLU A 25 -16.65 0.92 0.35
N GLU A 26 -17.48 1.86 -0.12
CA GLU A 26 -18.02 1.82 -1.48
C GLU A 26 -16.93 1.89 -2.55
N VAL A 27 -15.86 2.64 -2.29
CA VAL A 27 -14.71 2.70 -3.20
C VAL A 27 -14.00 1.36 -3.27
N ALA A 28 -13.80 0.71 -2.15
CA ALA A 28 -13.20 -0.62 -2.10
C ALA A 28 -14.08 -1.66 -2.79
N ASP A 29 -15.38 -1.64 -2.54
CA ASP A 29 -16.35 -2.57 -3.15
C ASP A 29 -16.40 -2.43 -4.68
N ALA A 30 -16.16 -1.24 -5.20
CA ALA A 30 -16.10 -1.01 -6.63
C ALA A 30 -14.77 -1.43 -7.27
N LEU A 31 -13.67 -1.36 -6.52
CA LEU A 31 -12.31 -1.51 -7.03
C LEU A 31 -11.70 -2.89 -6.77
N MET A 32 -11.86 -3.43 -5.57
CA MET A 32 -11.21 -4.68 -5.14
C MET A 32 -11.62 -5.90 -5.97
N PRO A 33 -12.88 -6.06 -6.42
CA PRO A 33 -13.24 -7.16 -7.28
C PRO A 33 -12.46 -7.21 -8.59
N LYS A 34 -11.99 -6.05 -9.07
CA LYS A 34 -11.20 -5.93 -10.29
C LYS A 34 -9.70 -6.17 -10.07
N LEU A 35 -9.23 -5.89 -8.87
CA LEU A 35 -7.81 -5.97 -8.52
C LEU A 35 -7.46 -7.29 -7.84
N TRP A 36 -8.17 -7.63 -6.78
CA TRP A 36 -7.97 -8.86 -6.00
C TRP A 36 -9.20 -9.12 -5.15
N ALA A 37 -10.16 -9.83 -5.69
CA ALA A 37 -11.47 -10.05 -5.08
C ALA A 37 -11.42 -10.77 -3.73
N GLU A 38 -10.46 -11.67 -3.55
CA GLU A 38 -10.34 -12.50 -2.34
C GLU A 38 -9.60 -11.80 -1.18
N ALA A 39 -8.91 -10.70 -1.45
CA ALA A 39 -8.17 -9.98 -0.42
C ALA A 39 -9.08 -9.01 0.34
N PRO A 40 -9.13 -9.10 1.68
CA PRO A 40 -9.90 -8.13 2.47
C PRO A 40 -9.29 -6.75 2.37
N ALA A 41 -10.15 -5.74 2.39
CA ALA A 41 -9.77 -4.34 2.38
C ALA A 41 -10.43 -3.60 3.55
N ILE A 42 -9.66 -2.81 4.27
CA ILE A 42 -10.11 -2.01 5.40
C ILE A 42 -10.15 -0.54 5.00
N SER A 43 -11.31 0.08 5.14
CA SER A 43 -11.49 1.52 4.94
C SER A 43 -10.98 2.29 6.16
N ASP A 44 -10.05 3.22 5.94
CA ASP A 44 -9.44 4.05 6.99
C ASP A 44 -9.40 5.52 6.55
N PRO A 45 -10.57 6.17 6.34
CA PRO A 45 -10.62 7.54 5.83
C PRO A 45 -10.02 8.56 6.81
N GLU A 46 -10.02 8.28 8.11
CA GLU A 46 -9.40 9.11 9.14
C GLU A 46 -7.91 8.81 9.33
N ARG A 47 -7.37 7.84 8.62
CA ARG A 47 -5.95 7.44 8.66
C ARG A 47 -5.47 6.99 10.05
N LYS A 48 -6.36 6.42 10.85
CA LYS A 48 -6.03 5.93 12.19
C LYS A 48 -5.02 4.79 12.14
N LEU A 49 -5.20 3.86 11.20
CA LEU A 49 -4.25 2.77 10.99
C LEU A 49 -2.93 3.27 10.39
N TYR A 50 -2.96 4.18 9.44
CA TYR A 50 -1.75 4.80 8.90
C TYR A 50 -0.91 5.45 10.01
N ILE A 51 -1.53 6.20 10.89
CA ILE A 51 -0.87 6.84 12.04
C ILE A 51 -0.39 5.78 13.02
N GLY A 52 -1.22 4.80 13.34
CA GLY A 52 -0.90 3.73 14.29
C GLY A 52 0.28 2.87 13.84
N PHE A 53 0.45 2.65 12.55
CA PHE A 53 1.60 1.97 11.98
C PHE A 53 2.83 2.87 11.76
N GLY A 54 2.76 4.14 12.16
CA GLY A 54 3.88 5.06 12.07
C GLY A 54 4.15 5.62 10.67
N LEU A 55 3.20 5.50 9.74
CA LEU A 55 3.32 6.06 8.41
C LEU A 55 3.17 7.57 8.45
N THR A 56 4.11 8.27 7.81
CA THR A 56 4.18 9.73 7.80
C THR A 56 3.60 10.31 6.50
N ARG A 57 3.32 11.61 6.53
CA ARG A 57 2.99 12.38 5.34
C ARG A 57 4.28 12.90 4.70
N THR A 58 4.37 12.83 3.39
CA THR A 58 5.43 13.50 2.65
C THR A 58 5.15 15.00 2.56
N THR A 59 6.14 15.79 2.18
CA THR A 59 5.96 17.22 1.92
C THR A 59 5.69 17.47 0.45
N ALA A 60 4.98 18.57 0.14
CA ALA A 60 4.76 18.99 -1.24
C ALA A 60 6.09 19.20 -1.99
N MET A 61 7.15 19.62 -1.30
CA MET A 61 8.49 19.78 -1.89
C MET A 61 9.10 18.46 -2.35
N LYS A 62 8.88 17.35 -1.64
CA LYS A 62 9.34 16.02 -2.07
C LYS A 62 8.56 15.51 -3.28
N LEU A 63 7.28 15.87 -3.41
CA LEU A 63 6.48 15.59 -4.59
C LEU A 63 6.88 16.43 -5.81
N LEU A 64 7.51 17.56 -5.59
CA LEU A 64 8.02 18.45 -6.65
C LEU A 64 9.39 18.01 -7.19
N HIS A 65 9.90 16.85 -6.79
CA HIS A 65 11.09 16.28 -7.42
C HIS A 65 10.90 16.22 -8.95
N PRO A 66 11.92 16.56 -9.78
CA PRO A 66 11.76 16.63 -11.23
C PRO A 66 11.12 15.42 -11.88
N LEU A 67 11.45 14.21 -11.40
CA LEU A 67 10.84 12.97 -11.90
C LEU A 67 9.36 12.85 -11.50
N ALA A 68 9.00 13.25 -10.28
CA ALA A 68 7.62 13.26 -9.84
C ALA A 68 6.79 14.28 -10.62
N PHE A 69 7.36 15.42 -10.94
CA PHE A 69 6.74 16.46 -11.78
C PHE A 69 6.44 15.94 -13.20
N ILE A 70 7.40 15.27 -13.83
CA ILE A 70 7.22 14.67 -15.17
C ILE A 70 6.13 13.59 -15.13
N HIS A 71 6.14 12.72 -14.15
CA HIS A 71 5.11 11.68 -13.99
C HIS A 71 3.74 12.27 -13.69
N GLY A 72 3.67 13.30 -12.85
CA GLY A 72 2.44 14.03 -12.56
C GLY A 72 1.86 14.73 -13.78
N LEU A 73 2.72 15.37 -14.59
CA LEU A 73 2.31 16.03 -15.83
C LEU A 73 1.79 15.02 -16.86
N ARG A 74 2.46 13.88 -17.00
CA ARG A 74 1.99 12.79 -17.88
C ARG A 74 0.63 12.23 -17.42
N ALA A 75 0.44 12.05 -16.14
CA ALA A 75 -0.83 11.60 -15.58
C ALA A 75 -1.95 12.61 -15.85
N LEU A 76 -1.65 13.90 -15.70
CA LEU A 76 -2.58 14.99 -15.99
C LEU A 76 -2.99 15.00 -17.47
N LEU A 77 -2.02 14.87 -18.38
CA LEU A 77 -2.27 14.82 -19.82
C LEU A 77 -3.07 13.59 -20.25
N LYS A 78 -3.01 12.51 -19.49
CA LYS A 78 -3.82 11.29 -19.70
C LYS A 78 -5.21 11.38 -19.07
N GLY A 79 -5.60 12.53 -18.51
CA GLY A 79 -6.90 12.72 -17.88
C GLY A 79 -6.98 12.26 -16.44
N HIS A 80 -5.86 11.92 -15.82
CA HIS A 80 -5.80 11.64 -14.39
C HIS A 80 -5.60 12.96 -13.64
N GLY A 81 -6.64 13.46 -12.98
CA GLY A 81 -6.58 14.71 -12.24
C GLY A 81 -5.59 14.67 -11.08
N ILE A 82 -4.90 15.79 -10.83
CA ILE A 82 -4.17 16.02 -9.58
C ILE A 82 -5.21 16.41 -8.52
N GLY A 83 -5.99 15.50 -8.11
CA GLY A 83 -6.91 15.70 -7.02
C GLY A 83 -6.87 14.48 -6.16
N SER A 84 -7.12 14.67 -4.91
CA SER A 84 -7.46 13.55 -4.07
C SER A 84 -8.78 13.00 -4.60
N PRO A 85 -8.78 11.97 -5.45
CA PRO A 85 -10.03 11.41 -5.86
C PRO A 85 -10.70 10.87 -4.61
N ARG A 86 -11.89 11.41 -4.29
CA ARG A 86 -12.73 10.92 -3.21
C ARG A 86 -12.15 11.11 -1.79
N GLY A 87 -11.43 12.20 -1.55
CA GLY A 87 -11.00 12.62 -0.22
C GLY A 87 -9.73 11.96 0.32
N ALA A 88 -9.03 11.16 -0.48
CA ALA A 88 -7.76 10.58 -0.05
C ALA A 88 -6.66 11.64 0.07
N ASP A 89 -5.84 11.57 1.12
CA ASP A 89 -4.69 12.45 1.31
C ASP A 89 -3.51 11.99 0.47
N VAL A 90 -3.25 12.67 -0.63
CA VAL A 90 -2.17 12.33 -1.57
C VAL A 90 -0.76 12.48 -0.97
N LEU A 91 -0.63 13.20 0.14
CA LEU A 91 0.64 13.36 0.86
C LEU A 91 0.89 12.22 1.85
N GLN A 92 -0.12 11.41 2.14
CA GLN A 92 0.04 10.26 3.02
C GLN A 92 0.86 9.18 2.33
N MET A 93 1.98 8.81 2.95
CA MET A 93 2.85 7.75 2.42
C MET A 93 2.30 6.37 2.76
N PRO A 94 2.31 5.44 1.82
CA PRO A 94 1.95 4.05 2.08
C PRO A 94 3.10 3.26 2.69
N GLY A 95 2.82 2.03 3.07
CA GLY A 95 3.82 1.08 3.55
C GLY A 95 3.27 -0.34 3.55
N ALA A 96 4.17 -1.29 3.75
CA ALA A 96 3.85 -2.69 3.95
C ALA A 96 4.37 -3.14 5.32
N PHE A 97 3.58 -3.95 6.00
CA PHE A 97 3.90 -4.45 7.33
C PHE A 97 3.60 -5.94 7.42
N LEU A 98 4.45 -6.66 8.12
CA LEU A 98 4.20 -8.04 8.49
C LEU A 98 3.87 -8.08 9.99
N VAL A 99 2.69 -8.58 10.29
CA VAL A 99 2.19 -8.68 11.68
C VAL A 99 2.06 -10.15 12.07
N HIS A 100 2.60 -10.52 13.21
CA HIS A 100 2.47 -11.84 13.79
C HIS A 100 2.20 -11.74 15.29
N ASP A 101 1.19 -12.43 15.78
CA ASP A 101 0.77 -12.41 17.18
C ASP A 101 0.61 -11.00 17.78
N GLY A 102 -0.01 -10.10 17.01
CA GLY A 102 -0.25 -8.72 17.42
C GLY A 102 0.98 -7.80 17.42
N ARG A 103 2.10 -8.25 16.86
CA ARG A 103 3.34 -7.49 16.78
C ARG A 103 3.77 -7.28 15.34
N ILE A 104 4.30 -6.09 15.05
CA ILE A 104 4.96 -5.83 13.77
C ILE A 104 6.34 -6.48 13.82
N VAL A 105 6.54 -7.50 12.98
CA VAL A 105 7.81 -8.23 12.89
C VAL A 105 8.69 -7.77 11.73
N TRP A 106 8.12 -7.01 10.80
CA TRP A 106 8.82 -6.39 9.70
C TRP A 106 8.00 -5.23 9.14
N GLU A 107 8.69 -4.21 8.65
CA GLU A 107 8.07 -3.03 8.05
C GLU A 107 8.85 -2.54 6.83
N HIS A 108 8.15 -1.98 5.87
CA HIS A 108 8.72 -1.34 4.71
C HIS A 108 7.89 -0.10 4.33
N PRO A 109 8.17 1.07 4.91
CA PRO A 109 7.56 2.32 4.45
C PRO A 109 8.01 2.65 3.03
N PHE A 110 7.10 3.11 2.18
CA PHE A 110 7.42 3.42 0.78
C PHE A 110 7.99 4.84 0.66
N GLU A 111 9.14 5.09 1.25
CA GLU A 111 9.77 6.41 1.28
C GLU A 111 10.22 6.90 -0.10
N GLY A 112 10.54 5.99 -1.00
CA GLY A 112 10.88 6.27 -2.40
C GLY A 112 9.68 6.46 -3.33
N GLY A 113 8.45 6.44 -2.80
CA GLY A 113 7.22 6.57 -3.56
C GLY A 113 6.67 5.24 -4.07
N ALA A 114 5.80 5.30 -5.08
CA ALA A 114 5.07 4.13 -5.58
C ALA A 114 5.97 3.03 -6.19
N GLY A 115 7.20 3.36 -6.55
CA GLY A 115 8.18 2.39 -7.07
C GLY A 115 9.02 1.70 -5.99
N ASP A 116 8.91 2.13 -4.74
CA ASP A 116 9.66 1.57 -3.62
C ASP A 116 8.91 0.37 -3.02
N LEU A 117 8.77 -0.68 -3.82
CA LEU A 117 8.09 -1.90 -3.40
C LEU A 117 9.11 -2.91 -2.82
N PRO A 118 8.75 -3.64 -1.76
CA PRO A 118 9.61 -4.69 -1.23
C PRO A 118 9.66 -5.90 -2.17
N ASP A 119 10.68 -6.74 -1.98
CA ASP A 119 10.68 -8.07 -2.57
C ASP A 119 9.69 -8.97 -1.79
N TRP A 120 8.58 -9.29 -2.41
CA TRP A 120 7.53 -10.11 -1.78
C TRP A 120 8.00 -11.53 -1.43
N LYS A 121 9.02 -12.05 -2.11
CA LYS A 121 9.62 -13.33 -1.77
C LYS A 121 10.42 -13.26 -0.47
N ASP A 122 11.06 -12.12 -0.21
CA ASP A 122 11.73 -11.86 1.06
C ASP A 122 10.74 -11.75 2.21
N VAL A 123 9.60 -11.12 1.99
CA VAL A 123 8.51 -11.05 2.98
C VAL A 123 8.06 -12.44 3.40
N LYS A 124 7.93 -13.37 2.46
CA LYS A 124 7.61 -14.77 2.75
C LYS A 124 8.64 -15.43 3.68
N ARG A 125 9.93 -15.26 3.39
CA ARG A 125 11.00 -15.80 4.23
C ARG A 125 10.93 -15.27 5.66
N ARG A 126 10.67 -13.99 5.81
CA ARG A 126 10.50 -13.33 7.12
C ARG A 126 9.29 -13.83 7.87
N ALA A 127 8.20 -14.08 7.17
CA ALA A 127 6.98 -14.65 7.77
C ALA A 127 7.24 -16.05 8.31
N ALA A 128 7.91 -16.91 7.55
CA ALA A 128 8.29 -18.24 7.99
C ALA A 128 9.19 -18.20 9.24
N ALA A 129 10.21 -17.34 9.25
CA ALA A 129 11.10 -17.16 10.39
C ALA A 129 10.35 -16.67 11.64
N ALA A 130 9.39 -15.77 11.51
CA ALA A 130 8.57 -15.28 12.62
C ALA A 130 7.67 -16.36 13.22
N THR A 131 7.19 -17.29 12.40
CA THR A 131 6.33 -18.40 12.85
C THR A 131 7.13 -19.48 13.59
N GLU A 132 8.39 -19.65 13.24
CA GLU A 132 9.29 -20.65 13.87
C GLU A 132 9.90 -20.15 15.20
N ALA A 133 9.84 -18.86 15.46
CA ALA A 133 10.46 -18.24 16.64
C ALA A 133 9.68 -18.48 17.94
#